data_eb58b954d898459ddcf5c152504508ce
#
_entry.id   eb58b954d898459ddcf5c152504508ce
#
_cell.length_a   1.000
_cell.length_b   1.000
_cell.length_c   1.000
_cell.angle_alpha   90.00
_cell.angle_beta   90.00
_cell.angle_gamma   90.00
#
_symmetry.space_group_name_H-M   'P 1'
#
loop_
_entity.id
_entity.type
_entity.pdbx_description
1 polymer ?
#
loop_
_entity_poly.entity_id
_entity_poly.type
_entity_poly.pdbx_seq_one_letter_code
_entity_poly.pdbx_strand_id
1 'polypeptide(L)'
;MKLHLPMYALGSLILAQAPAFAHNEIQTKLKWSWSTSTFHPESNQVMVAPIVVQLNDDNGDGKIDENDVADIIVVTFEGNQYTQGGYIRALSGVDGSELWSYSNGGVIADARYPVAAADLDGDGKIEIVSTSTLTPYINILDNHGNIKKQILKSASGWRSVGAITLADITGNGQLEILSADGVYSYDSGLLFSHDWTPGSIAFDSNDNGQREVFADGTLYQNNGNYLWQYQANDTVWFSSVANLDGDNKPELVISVPASLSTPENSEIAVLEHDGTIKWQVNNMSNPGGSVQAVSSFLGKPSVNSIIVDTKSYVYGYTDCAYLRQIMAGNDRLLAIRSGAVVDAIGANSQNMIGGSGGYLSTIDTSKVRAVEVTYGKNKYTWAYGILEMTFTLDDGSKVTTGSKDSAYTFFGIRKATTAHYVIPKGSQLLGMNVWSKEKHIHKHKQQINAVQLLVGKVTADQSHMGIVYAGYYAVDMYDAQGNKVWSVANDDLNSGKIGVSAYDFTGDGIDEVLVQDRLRMRILDGKTGRVMGIIANSSGTLWEYPVVADLEGNNNASLIMVANDYDRESQVNHGVFVYESADPSK
;
A
#
# COMPACT_ATOMS: atom_id res chain seq x y z
N MET A 1 -61.47 31.46 45.79
CA MET A 1 -60.32 30.55 45.88
C MET A 1 -59.51 30.71 44.62
N LYS A 2 -58.46 31.56 44.61
CA LYS A 2 -57.61 31.85 43.46
C LYS A 2 -56.38 31.01 43.60
N LEU A 3 -56.19 30.07 42.67
CA LEU A 3 -54.93 29.33 42.54
C LEU A 3 -53.91 30.20 41.75
N HIS A 4 -52.77 30.43 42.38
CA HIS A 4 -51.58 30.99 41.72
C HIS A 4 -50.74 29.84 41.19
N LEU A 5 -50.48 29.82 39.88
CA LEU A 5 -49.44 28.99 39.22
C LEU A 5 -48.15 29.80 39.13
N PRO A 6 -46.99 29.22 39.43
CA PRO A 6 -45.72 29.89 39.27
C PRO A 6 -45.25 29.84 37.79
N MET A 7 -44.80 30.98 37.35
CA MET A 7 -44.19 31.19 36.06
C MET A 7 -42.78 30.62 36.06
N TYR A 8 -42.51 29.56 35.25
CA TYR A 8 -41.15 29.09 35.01
C TYR A 8 -40.47 29.99 33.97
N ALA A 9 -39.33 30.53 34.35
CA ALA A 9 -38.46 31.28 33.47
C ALA A 9 -37.83 30.32 32.44
N LEU A 10 -38.05 30.58 31.14
CA LEU A 10 -37.32 29.95 30.07
C LEU A 10 -35.87 30.50 30.12
N GLY A 11 -34.96 29.65 30.59
CA GLY A 11 -33.53 29.87 30.40
C GLY A 11 -33.18 29.64 28.92
N SER A 12 -32.72 30.69 28.24
CA SER A 12 -32.14 30.60 26.90
C SER A 12 -30.88 29.76 26.96
N LEU A 13 -30.96 28.55 26.37
CA LEU A 13 -29.80 27.70 26.15
C LEU A 13 -28.97 28.35 25.01
N ILE A 14 -27.91 29.03 25.34
CA ILE A 14 -26.89 29.45 24.37
C ILE A 14 -26.16 28.17 23.98
N LEU A 15 -26.53 27.61 22.83
CA LEU A 15 -25.70 26.65 22.12
C LEU A 15 -24.42 27.37 21.70
N ALA A 16 -23.34 27.14 22.44
CA ALA A 16 -22.01 27.50 21.99
C ALA A 16 -21.76 26.72 20.70
N GLN A 17 -21.78 27.40 19.57
CA GLN A 17 -21.27 26.85 18.31
C GLN A 17 -19.78 26.54 18.55
N ALA A 18 -19.41 25.28 18.49
CA ALA A 18 -18.03 24.89 18.37
C ALA A 18 -17.44 25.61 17.14
N PRO A 19 -16.22 26.12 17.22
CA PRO A 19 -15.59 26.75 16.06
C PRO A 19 -15.56 25.73 14.92
N ALA A 20 -16.15 26.08 13.80
CA ALA A 20 -15.98 25.34 12.57
C ALA A 20 -14.50 25.47 12.18
N PHE A 21 -13.73 24.45 12.47
CA PHE A 21 -12.44 24.28 11.82
C PHE A 21 -12.76 24.03 10.34
N ALA A 22 -12.28 24.92 9.47
CA ALA A 22 -12.28 24.68 8.04
C ALA A 22 -11.29 23.53 7.78
N HIS A 23 -11.78 22.31 7.82
CA HIS A 23 -11.06 21.15 7.33
C HIS A 23 -11.39 21.01 5.85
N ASN A 24 -10.39 20.74 5.01
CA ASN A 24 -10.58 20.40 3.62
C ASN A 24 -11.42 19.11 3.58
N GLU A 25 -12.71 19.25 3.37
CA GLU A 25 -13.58 18.10 3.10
C GLU A 25 -13.15 17.51 1.74
N ILE A 26 -12.88 16.23 1.71
CA ILE A 26 -12.60 15.51 0.48
C ILE A 26 -13.89 15.46 -0.31
N GLN A 27 -13.94 16.18 -1.42
CA GLN A 27 -15.09 16.21 -2.31
C GLN A 27 -14.81 15.35 -3.53
N THR A 28 -15.77 14.49 -3.85
CA THR A 28 -15.71 13.61 -5.01
C THR A 28 -16.81 13.97 -5.99
N LYS A 29 -16.54 13.74 -7.28
CA LYS A 29 -17.49 13.91 -8.37
C LYS A 29 -17.62 12.59 -9.11
N LEU A 30 -18.86 12.16 -9.35
CA LEU A 30 -19.12 10.97 -10.17
C LEU A 30 -18.57 11.20 -11.59
N LYS A 31 -17.67 10.32 -12.03
CA LYS A 31 -17.12 10.30 -13.38
C LYS A 31 -18.07 9.56 -14.30
N TRP A 32 -18.38 8.32 -13.96
CA TRP A 32 -19.37 7.50 -14.64
C TRP A 32 -19.93 6.40 -13.71
N SER A 33 -21.01 5.76 -14.15
CA SER A 33 -21.59 4.60 -13.46
C SER A 33 -22.12 3.58 -14.45
N TRP A 34 -22.08 2.31 -14.05
CA TRP A 34 -22.66 1.21 -14.78
C TRP A 34 -23.68 0.48 -13.91
N SER A 35 -24.88 0.17 -14.45
CA SER A 35 -25.94 -0.54 -13.74
C SER A 35 -26.82 -1.39 -14.66
N THR A 36 -26.45 -1.53 -15.93
CA THR A 36 -27.27 -2.25 -16.92
C THR A 36 -26.38 -2.91 -17.96
N SER A 37 -26.80 -4.07 -18.44
CA SER A 37 -26.15 -4.85 -19.49
C SER A 37 -27.18 -5.33 -20.52
N THR A 38 -26.74 -5.58 -21.73
CA THR A 38 -27.57 -6.26 -22.76
C THR A 38 -27.62 -7.78 -22.54
N PHE A 39 -26.64 -8.32 -21.83
CA PHE A 39 -26.55 -9.73 -21.48
C PHE A 39 -26.91 -9.94 -20.01
N HIS A 40 -27.99 -10.68 -19.72
CA HIS A 40 -28.55 -10.82 -18.37
C HIS A 40 -28.71 -9.46 -17.66
N PRO A 41 -29.61 -8.58 -18.15
CA PRO A 41 -29.78 -7.22 -17.63
C PRO A 41 -30.19 -7.15 -16.16
N GLU A 42 -30.82 -8.21 -15.65
CA GLU A 42 -31.20 -8.40 -14.25
C GLU A 42 -29.98 -8.71 -13.33
N SER A 43 -28.86 -9.15 -13.89
CA SER A 43 -27.62 -9.42 -13.16
C SER A 43 -26.75 -8.17 -13.15
N ASN A 44 -27.04 -7.23 -12.26
CA ASN A 44 -26.40 -5.93 -12.17
C ASN A 44 -26.03 -5.53 -10.74
N GLN A 45 -26.18 -6.44 -9.79
CA GLN A 45 -25.77 -6.29 -8.41
C GLN A 45 -24.31 -6.72 -8.26
N VAL A 46 -23.51 -6.04 -7.43
CA VAL A 46 -22.12 -6.38 -7.15
C VAL A 46 -21.89 -6.42 -5.64
N MET A 47 -21.26 -7.50 -5.13
CA MET A 47 -21.03 -7.73 -3.69
C MET A 47 -19.56 -8.02 -3.38
N VAL A 48 -18.66 -7.80 -4.33
CA VAL A 48 -17.22 -8.04 -4.17
C VAL A 48 -16.43 -6.89 -4.77
N ALA A 49 -15.20 -6.70 -4.28
CA ALA A 49 -14.30 -5.69 -4.81
C ALA A 49 -14.09 -5.85 -6.33
N PRO A 50 -14.11 -4.77 -7.09
CA PRO A 50 -13.73 -4.78 -8.50
C PRO A 50 -12.22 -4.98 -8.64
N ILE A 51 -11.80 -5.52 -9.79
CA ILE A 51 -10.39 -5.60 -10.17
C ILE A 51 -10.11 -4.57 -11.24
N VAL A 52 -8.96 -3.90 -11.15
CA VAL A 52 -8.51 -2.89 -12.11
C VAL A 52 -7.29 -3.42 -12.84
N VAL A 53 -7.38 -3.53 -14.16
CA VAL A 53 -6.32 -4.05 -15.05
C VAL A 53 -6.46 -3.49 -16.46
N GLN A 54 -5.40 -3.47 -17.25
CA GLN A 54 -5.46 -3.16 -18.68
C GLN A 54 -5.89 -4.40 -19.48
N LEU A 55 -7.01 -4.33 -20.20
CA LEU A 55 -7.52 -5.42 -21.03
C LEU A 55 -7.44 -5.17 -22.52
N ASN A 56 -7.46 -3.90 -22.96
CA ASN A 56 -7.50 -3.51 -24.36
C ASN A 56 -6.57 -2.33 -24.63
N ASP A 57 -6.24 -2.14 -25.90
CA ASP A 57 -5.46 -1.02 -26.43
C ASP A 57 -6.41 0.16 -26.69
N ASP A 58 -6.54 1.05 -25.71
CA ASP A 58 -7.44 2.22 -25.81
C ASP A 58 -6.78 3.37 -26.58
N ASN A 59 -5.48 3.47 -26.57
CA ASN A 59 -4.72 4.53 -27.22
C ASN A 59 -4.41 4.23 -28.70
N GLY A 60 -4.58 2.97 -29.14
CA GLY A 60 -4.42 2.52 -30.51
C GLY A 60 -2.97 2.39 -30.97
N ASP A 61 -2.01 2.20 -30.06
CA ASP A 61 -0.60 2.07 -30.38
C ASP A 61 -0.17 0.62 -30.72
N GLY A 62 -1.08 -0.34 -30.56
CA GLY A 62 -0.89 -1.77 -30.84
C GLY A 62 -0.34 -2.57 -29.69
N LYS A 63 -0.32 -2.03 -28.47
CA LYS A 63 0.05 -2.70 -27.24
C LYS A 63 -1.06 -2.56 -26.20
N ILE A 64 -1.01 -3.40 -25.19
CA ILE A 64 -1.80 -3.26 -23.96
C ILE A 64 -0.78 -3.04 -22.86
N ASP A 65 -0.66 -1.82 -22.36
CA ASP A 65 0.34 -1.47 -21.36
C ASP A 65 -0.13 -0.31 -20.45
N GLU A 66 0.77 0.21 -19.63
CA GLU A 66 0.50 1.27 -18.66
C GLU A 66 0.08 2.64 -19.27
N ASN A 67 0.17 2.79 -20.61
CA ASN A 67 -0.30 3.99 -21.30
C ASN A 67 -1.78 3.89 -21.72
N ASP A 68 -2.40 2.73 -21.56
CA ASP A 68 -3.82 2.54 -21.78
C ASP A 68 -4.63 2.91 -20.52
N VAL A 69 -5.90 3.18 -20.69
CA VAL A 69 -6.82 3.36 -19.56
C VAL A 69 -7.14 1.99 -18.96
N ALA A 70 -6.95 1.84 -17.65
CA ALA A 70 -7.21 0.58 -16.99
C ALA A 70 -8.71 0.28 -16.91
N ASP A 71 -9.07 -0.97 -17.17
CA ASP A 71 -10.43 -1.48 -17.19
C ASP A 71 -10.86 -2.08 -15.84
N ILE A 72 -12.15 -2.32 -15.68
CA ILE A 72 -12.72 -2.79 -14.43
C ILE A 72 -13.42 -4.13 -14.64
N ILE A 73 -12.97 -5.15 -13.91
CA ILE A 73 -13.61 -6.47 -13.88
C ILE A 73 -14.50 -6.58 -12.65
N VAL A 74 -15.74 -7.03 -12.83
CA VAL A 74 -16.69 -7.26 -11.76
C VAL A 74 -17.37 -8.61 -11.90
N VAL A 75 -17.85 -9.15 -10.77
CA VAL A 75 -18.75 -10.30 -10.72
C VAL A 75 -20.13 -9.82 -10.31
N THR A 76 -21.12 -10.01 -11.17
CA THR A 76 -22.49 -9.53 -10.96
C THR A 76 -23.45 -10.67 -10.66
N PHE A 77 -24.53 -10.38 -9.92
CA PHE A 77 -25.59 -11.33 -9.61
C PHE A 77 -26.98 -10.68 -9.75
N GLU A 78 -28.02 -11.53 -9.78
CA GLU A 78 -29.42 -11.12 -9.92
C GLU A 78 -30.10 -11.02 -8.54
N GLY A 79 -30.69 -9.88 -8.25
CA GLY A 79 -31.50 -9.66 -7.04
C GLY A 79 -30.78 -10.11 -5.76
N ASN A 80 -31.37 -11.09 -5.02
CA ASN A 80 -30.78 -11.64 -3.80
C ASN A 80 -30.02 -12.97 -4.03
N GLN A 81 -29.70 -13.31 -5.27
CA GLN A 81 -29.20 -14.65 -5.63
C GLN A 81 -27.66 -14.76 -5.64
N TYR A 82 -26.96 -13.94 -4.86
CA TYR A 82 -25.49 -13.90 -4.82
C TYR A 82 -24.83 -15.26 -4.53
N THR A 83 -25.53 -16.23 -3.90
CA THR A 83 -25.03 -17.58 -3.62
C THR A 83 -25.21 -18.57 -4.78
N GLN A 84 -25.90 -18.20 -5.84
CA GLN A 84 -26.17 -19.06 -6.99
C GLN A 84 -25.18 -18.89 -8.14
N GLY A 85 -24.13 -18.13 -7.90
CA GLY A 85 -23.10 -17.81 -8.86
C GLY A 85 -23.27 -16.41 -9.46
N GLY A 86 -22.31 -16.01 -10.29
CA GLY A 86 -22.27 -14.68 -10.87
C GLY A 86 -21.69 -14.66 -12.29
N TYR A 87 -21.96 -13.57 -12.99
CA TYR A 87 -21.42 -13.30 -14.32
C TYR A 87 -20.22 -12.38 -14.21
N ILE A 88 -19.11 -12.75 -14.85
CA ILE A 88 -17.92 -11.90 -14.96
C ILE A 88 -18.15 -10.92 -16.11
N ARG A 89 -17.89 -9.65 -15.84
CA ARG A 89 -17.97 -8.57 -16.80
C ARG A 89 -16.73 -7.72 -16.79
N ALA A 90 -16.32 -7.22 -17.93
CA ALA A 90 -15.30 -6.19 -18.08
C ALA A 90 -15.94 -4.89 -18.55
N LEU A 91 -15.62 -3.81 -17.89
CA LEU A 91 -16.10 -2.45 -18.17
C LEU A 91 -14.92 -1.56 -18.50
N SER A 92 -15.04 -0.74 -19.53
CA SER A 92 -14.03 0.26 -19.87
C SER A 92 -13.86 1.28 -18.73
N GLY A 93 -12.64 1.54 -18.33
CA GLY A 93 -12.32 2.58 -17.35
C GLY A 93 -12.55 4.00 -17.87
N VAL A 94 -12.64 4.17 -19.20
CA VAL A 94 -12.89 5.46 -19.84
C VAL A 94 -14.27 6.00 -19.48
N ASP A 95 -15.33 5.19 -19.68
CA ASP A 95 -16.72 5.63 -19.62
C ASP A 95 -17.68 4.63 -18.97
N GLY A 96 -17.20 3.45 -18.53
CA GLY A 96 -18.02 2.38 -17.96
C GLY A 96 -18.78 1.56 -18.99
N SER A 97 -18.52 1.72 -20.29
CA SER A 97 -19.12 0.88 -21.32
C SER A 97 -18.66 -0.58 -21.14
N GLU A 98 -19.56 -1.52 -21.38
CA GLU A 98 -19.27 -2.95 -21.26
C GLU A 98 -18.39 -3.41 -22.42
N LEU A 99 -17.15 -3.84 -22.13
CA LEU A 99 -16.25 -4.42 -23.12
C LEU A 99 -16.71 -5.83 -23.50
N TRP A 100 -17.00 -6.65 -22.50
CA TRP A 100 -17.55 -7.97 -22.67
C TRP A 100 -18.21 -8.50 -21.37
N SER A 101 -19.08 -9.48 -21.55
CA SER A 101 -19.62 -10.33 -20.47
C SER A 101 -19.39 -11.78 -20.83
N TYR A 102 -18.96 -12.60 -19.84
CA TYR A 102 -18.79 -14.02 -20.07
C TYR A 102 -20.13 -14.70 -20.36
N SER A 103 -20.27 -15.24 -21.56
CA SER A 103 -21.53 -15.79 -22.08
C SER A 103 -21.44 -17.27 -22.52
N ASN A 104 -20.25 -17.88 -22.51
CA ASN A 104 -19.99 -19.18 -23.11
C ASN A 104 -20.22 -20.36 -22.16
N GLY A 105 -21.44 -20.64 -21.77
CA GLY A 105 -21.76 -21.93 -21.18
C GLY A 105 -21.93 -22.01 -19.68
N GLY A 106 -22.47 -21.00 -19.06
CA GLY A 106 -22.94 -21.07 -17.68
C GLY A 106 -22.17 -20.19 -16.70
N VAL A 107 -22.47 -20.33 -15.44
CA VAL A 107 -21.93 -19.52 -14.36
C VAL A 107 -20.60 -20.10 -13.89
N ILE A 108 -19.51 -19.33 -14.07
CA ILE A 108 -18.14 -19.76 -13.73
C ILE A 108 -17.52 -19.01 -12.56
N ALA A 109 -18.22 -18.02 -12.00
CA ALA A 109 -17.81 -17.28 -10.83
C ALA A 109 -18.81 -17.45 -9.68
N ASP A 110 -18.34 -17.25 -8.47
CA ASP A 110 -19.18 -17.14 -7.27
C ASP A 110 -19.23 -15.66 -6.87
N ALA A 111 -20.44 -15.09 -6.85
CA ALA A 111 -20.58 -13.65 -6.59
C ALA A 111 -20.25 -13.23 -5.15
N ARG A 112 -19.95 -14.18 -4.28
CA ARG A 112 -19.52 -13.92 -2.90
C ARG A 112 -18.04 -13.60 -2.78
N TYR A 113 -17.22 -13.94 -3.77
CA TYR A 113 -15.77 -13.85 -3.67
C TYR A 113 -15.18 -13.11 -4.87
N PRO A 114 -14.16 -12.27 -4.64
CA PRO A 114 -13.48 -11.58 -5.72
C PRO A 114 -12.73 -12.57 -6.62
N VAL A 115 -12.67 -12.25 -7.90
CA VAL A 115 -11.78 -12.89 -8.87
C VAL A 115 -10.38 -12.29 -8.75
N ALA A 116 -9.40 -12.85 -9.45
CA ALA A 116 -8.07 -12.26 -9.57
C ALA A 116 -7.66 -12.17 -11.04
N ALA A 117 -6.74 -11.27 -11.36
CA ALA A 117 -6.28 -11.07 -12.73
C ALA A 117 -4.77 -10.75 -12.77
N ALA A 118 -4.04 -11.42 -13.66
CA ALA A 118 -2.63 -11.18 -13.96
C ALA A 118 -2.24 -11.91 -15.24
N ASP A 119 -1.07 -11.59 -15.80
CA ASP A 119 -0.42 -12.38 -16.85
C ASP A 119 0.14 -13.68 -16.22
N LEU A 120 -0.53 -14.81 -16.48
CA LEU A 120 -0.19 -16.10 -15.89
C LEU A 120 0.70 -16.97 -16.76
N ASP A 121 0.74 -16.73 -18.07
CA ASP A 121 1.52 -17.53 -19.00
C ASP A 121 2.66 -16.76 -19.70
N GLY A 122 2.83 -15.48 -19.34
CA GLY A 122 3.93 -14.67 -19.82
C GLY A 122 3.75 -14.15 -21.25
N ASP A 123 2.52 -14.12 -21.76
CA ASP A 123 2.22 -13.63 -23.11
C ASP A 123 2.02 -12.10 -23.19
N GLY A 124 2.08 -11.43 -22.04
CA GLY A 124 1.90 -9.98 -21.90
C GLY A 124 0.44 -9.54 -21.86
N LYS A 125 -0.51 -10.48 -21.77
CA LYS A 125 -1.94 -10.20 -21.60
C LYS A 125 -2.44 -10.72 -20.27
N ILE A 126 -3.51 -10.13 -19.80
CA ILE A 126 -4.08 -10.46 -18.51
C ILE A 126 -5.05 -11.63 -18.61
N GLU A 127 -4.85 -12.65 -17.76
CA GLU A 127 -5.82 -13.69 -17.50
C GLU A 127 -6.66 -13.37 -16.26
N ILE A 128 -7.93 -13.75 -16.31
CA ILE A 128 -8.89 -13.63 -15.21
C ILE A 128 -9.17 -15.00 -14.61
N VAL A 129 -8.94 -15.13 -13.30
CA VAL A 129 -9.10 -16.41 -12.57
C VAL A 129 -10.33 -16.37 -11.69
N SER A 130 -11.19 -17.38 -11.84
CA SER A 130 -12.42 -17.50 -11.07
C SER A 130 -12.71 -18.91 -10.61
N THR A 131 -13.52 -19.04 -9.54
CA THR A 131 -14.08 -20.30 -9.07
C THR A 131 -15.59 -20.19 -8.91
N SER A 132 -16.28 -21.31 -9.05
CA SER A 132 -17.73 -21.44 -8.83
C SER A 132 -18.05 -22.76 -8.16
N THR A 133 -19.09 -22.79 -7.34
CA THR A 133 -19.66 -24.04 -6.81
C THR A 133 -20.29 -24.92 -7.90
N LEU A 134 -20.58 -24.32 -9.05
CA LEU A 134 -21.27 -24.97 -10.16
C LEU A 134 -20.34 -25.69 -11.14
N THR A 135 -19.03 -25.48 -11.02
CA THR A 135 -18.01 -26.14 -11.83
C THR A 135 -16.94 -26.81 -10.97
N PRO A 136 -16.37 -27.97 -11.40
CA PRO A 136 -15.26 -28.57 -10.69
C PRO A 136 -13.90 -27.93 -11.00
N TYR A 137 -13.89 -26.79 -11.71
CA TYR A 137 -12.68 -26.17 -12.22
C TYR A 137 -12.41 -24.80 -11.60
N ILE A 138 -11.13 -24.46 -11.48
CA ILE A 138 -10.66 -23.09 -11.53
C ILE A 138 -10.74 -22.71 -13.01
N ASN A 139 -11.45 -21.64 -13.33
CA ASN A 139 -11.62 -21.16 -14.69
C ASN A 139 -10.69 -19.99 -14.94
N ILE A 140 -9.96 -20.03 -16.04
CA ILE A 140 -9.00 -19.01 -16.45
C ILE A 140 -9.46 -18.48 -17.82
N LEU A 141 -9.82 -17.21 -17.87
CA LEU A 141 -10.25 -16.51 -19.07
C LEU A 141 -9.11 -15.68 -19.63
N ASP A 142 -9.12 -15.47 -20.95
CA ASP A 142 -8.28 -14.46 -21.59
C ASP A 142 -8.82 -13.03 -21.37
N ASN A 143 -8.07 -12.03 -21.81
CA ASN A 143 -8.45 -10.61 -21.74
C ASN A 143 -9.72 -10.24 -22.54
N HIS A 144 -10.23 -11.15 -23.36
CA HIS A 144 -11.50 -11.01 -24.12
C HIS A 144 -12.67 -11.77 -23.50
N GLY A 145 -12.47 -12.38 -22.32
CA GLY A 145 -13.50 -13.13 -21.61
C GLY A 145 -13.76 -14.55 -22.14
N ASN A 146 -12.86 -15.14 -22.94
CA ASN A 146 -12.98 -16.53 -23.37
C ASN A 146 -12.24 -17.46 -22.41
N ILE A 147 -12.73 -18.69 -22.23
CA ILE A 147 -12.00 -19.72 -21.47
C ILE A 147 -10.69 -20.04 -22.18
N LYS A 148 -9.57 -19.71 -21.55
CA LYS A 148 -8.21 -20.04 -22.00
C LYS A 148 -7.77 -21.40 -21.42
N LYS A 149 -8.07 -21.64 -20.13
CA LYS A 149 -7.69 -22.86 -19.41
C LYS A 149 -8.67 -23.20 -18.29
N GLN A 150 -8.73 -24.47 -17.93
CA GLN A 150 -9.46 -24.97 -16.77
C GLN A 150 -8.59 -25.94 -15.98
N ILE A 151 -8.49 -25.74 -14.66
CA ILE A 151 -7.70 -26.58 -13.75
C ILE A 151 -8.67 -27.26 -12.79
N LEU A 152 -8.57 -28.60 -12.65
CA LEU A 152 -9.43 -29.37 -11.76
C LEU A 152 -9.12 -29.01 -10.29
N LYS A 153 -10.15 -28.63 -9.54
CA LYS A 153 -10.05 -28.33 -8.10
C LYS A 153 -9.83 -29.59 -7.27
N SER A 154 -9.18 -29.44 -6.11
CA SER A 154 -8.95 -30.54 -5.17
C SER A 154 -10.22 -30.90 -4.38
N ALA A 155 -11.10 -29.92 -4.13
CA ALA A 155 -12.38 -30.08 -3.45
C ALA A 155 -13.57 -29.77 -4.35
N SER A 156 -14.78 -29.96 -3.85
CA SER A 156 -16.02 -29.69 -4.57
C SER A 156 -17.04 -28.96 -3.68
N GLY A 157 -18.05 -28.37 -4.33
CA GLY A 157 -19.10 -27.62 -3.67
C GLY A 157 -18.58 -26.37 -2.96
N TRP A 158 -19.15 -26.00 -1.82
CA TRP A 158 -18.82 -24.75 -1.11
C TRP A 158 -17.38 -24.72 -0.58
N ARG A 159 -16.75 -25.88 -0.37
CA ARG A 159 -15.34 -25.99 0.08
C ARG A 159 -14.32 -25.76 -1.03
N SER A 160 -14.74 -25.46 -2.22
CA SER A 160 -13.86 -25.19 -3.35
C SER A 160 -13.97 -23.77 -3.89
N VAL A 161 -14.60 -22.88 -3.14
CA VAL A 161 -14.76 -21.47 -3.52
C VAL A 161 -14.33 -20.55 -2.38
N GLY A 162 -13.68 -19.47 -2.74
CA GLY A 162 -13.14 -18.41 -1.88
C GLY A 162 -12.52 -17.33 -2.74
N ALA A 163 -11.98 -16.32 -2.11
CA ALA A 163 -11.18 -15.31 -2.80
C ALA A 163 -9.94 -15.96 -3.43
N ILE A 164 -9.61 -15.53 -4.63
CA ILE A 164 -8.39 -15.96 -5.34
C ILE A 164 -7.29 -14.96 -5.06
N THR A 165 -6.11 -15.47 -4.74
CA THR A 165 -4.87 -14.69 -4.65
C THR A 165 -3.88 -15.24 -5.68
N LEU A 166 -3.13 -14.34 -6.32
CA LEU A 166 -2.06 -14.68 -7.24
C LEU A 166 -0.73 -14.24 -6.65
N ALA A 167 0.24 -15.14 -6.55
CA ALA A 167 1.55 -14.85 -5.98
C ALA A 167 2.62 -15.78 -6.53
N ASP A 168 3.79 -15.27 -6.84
CA ASP A 168 5.00 -16.08 -7.08
C ASP A 168 5.52 -16.59 -5.72
N ILE A 169 5.09 -17.80 -5.32
CA ILE A 169 5.51 -18.39 -4.05
C ILE A 169 6.85 -19.12 -4.15
N THR A 170 7.24 -19.46 -5.36
CA THR A 170 8.48 -20.22 -5.60
C THR A 170 9.68 -19.34 -5.90
N GLY A 171 9.47 -18.07 -6.24
CA GLY A 171 10.51 -17.11 -6.63
C GLY A 171 11.02 -17.35 -8.06
N ASN A 172 10.23 -18.00 -8.92
CA ASN A 172 10.61 -18.33 -10.29
C ASN A 172 10.10 -17.33 -11.33
N GLY A 173 9.34 -16.32 -10.92
CA GLY A 173 8.74 -15.29 -11.76
C GLY A 173 7.39 -15.68 -12.36
N GLN A 174 6.87 -16.87 -12.07
CA GLN A 174 5.51 -17.30 -12.45
C GLN A 174 4.58 -17.22 -11.24
N LEU A 175 3.35 -16.79 -11.46
CA LEU A 175 2.37 -16.68 -10.39
C LEU A 175 1.63 -18.00 -10.17
N GLU A 176 1.58 -18.43 -8.93
CA GLU A 176 0.71 -19.50 -8.49
C GLU A 176 -0.67 -18.95 -8.11
N ILE A 177 -1.69 -19.82 -8.22
CA ILE A 177 -3.09 -19.53 -7.90
C ILE A 177 -3.39 -20.12 -6.52
N LEU A 178 -3.59 -19.24 -5.54
CA LEU A 178 -4.01 -19.60 -4.19
C LEU A 178 -5.53 -19.58 -4.17
N SER A 179 -6.14 -20.75 -4.01
CA SER A 179 -7.59 -20.97 -3.98
C SER A 179 -8.03 -21.42 -2.58
N ALA A 180 -9.34 -21.53 -2.38
CA ALA A 180 -9.92 -21.92 -1.10
C ALA A 180 -9.54 -23.33 -0.62
N ASP A 181 -9.08 -24.20 -1.50
CA ASP A 181 -8.84 -25.63 -1.26
C ASP A 181 -7.41 -26.08 -1.56
N GLY A 182 -6.54 -25.15 -1.96
CA GLY A 182 -5.15 -25.46 -2.26
C GLY A 182 -4.47 -24.43 -3.15
N VAL A 183 -3.24 -24.72 -3.47
CA VAL A 183 -2.36 -23.91 -4.33
C VAL A 183 -2.12 -24.62 -5.65
N TYR A 184 -2.21 -23.88 -6.73
CA TYR A 184 -2.16 -24.41 -8.09
C TYR A 184 -1.15 -23.64 -8.94
N SER A 185 -0.47 -24.34 -9.82
CA SER A 185 0.31 -23.73 -10.89
C SER A 185 -0.54 -23.67 -12.17
N TYR A 186 -0.36 -22.60 -12.95
CA TYR A 186 -0.98 -22.49 -14.26
C TYR A 186 -0.64 -23.70 -15.12
N ASP A 187 0.61 -24.16 -15.15
CA ASP A 187 1.07 -25.22 -16.02
C ASP A 187 0.75 -26.64 -15.52
N SER A 188 1.08 -26.92 -14.25
CA SER A 188 1.04 -28.28 -13.71
C SER A 188 -0.23 -28.62 -12.92
N GLY A 189 -1.09 -27.65 -12.64
CA GLY A 189 -2.29 -27.85 -11.84
C GLY A 189 -2.00 -27.83 -10.34
N LEU A 190 -2.66 -28.70 -9.55
CA LEU A 190 -2.53 -28.73 -8.09
C LEU A 190 -1.09 -28.98 -7.65
N LEU A 191 -0.54 -28.06 -6.85
CA LEU A 191 0.75 -28.21 -6.18
C LEU A 191 0.60 -28.89 -4.81
N PHE A 192 -0.29 -28.34 -3.97
CA PHE A 192 -0.70 -28.96 -2.71
C PHE A 192 -2.08 -28.48 -2.29
N SER A 193 -2.77 -29.27 -1.48
CA SER A 193 -4.06 -28.92 -0.91
C SER A 193 -3.93 -28.52 0.56
N HIS A 194 -4.85 -27.71 1.03
CA HIS A 194 -5.03 -27.35 2.44
C HIS A 194 -6.51 -27.39 2.81
N ASP A 195 -6.82 -27.23 4.09
CA ASP A 195 -8.20 -27.10 4.55
C ASP A 195 -8.84 -25.84 3.98
N TRP A 196 -10.16 -25.87 3.87
CA TRP A 196 -10.91 -24.77 3.27
C TRP A 196 -10.65 -23.44 4.01
N THR A 197 -10.38 -22.41 3.24
CA THR A 197 -10.29 -21.02 3.71
C THR A 197 -11.11 -20.09 2.81
N PRO A 198 -11.74 -19.04 3.34
CA PRO A 198 -12.39 -18.03 2.50
C PRO A 198 -11.41 -17.18 1.70
N GLY A 199 -10.15 -17.10 2.13
CA GLY A 199 -9.05 -16.40 1.45
C GLY A 199 -7.71 -16.80 2.03
N SER A 200 -6.70 -16.90 1.18
CA SER A 200 -5.31 -17.19 1.55
C SER A 200 -4.42 -16.04 1.10
N ILE A 201 -3.30 -15.85 1.80
CA ILE A 201 -2.27 -14.86 1.44
C ILE A 201 -0.90 -15.53 1.38
N ALA A 202 0.03 -14.91 0.65
CA ALA A 202 1.41 -15.36 0.56
C ALA A 202 2.37 -14.22 0.92
N PHE A 203 3.36 -14.52 1.77
CA PHE A 203 4.38 -13.57 2.20
C PHE A 203 5.67 -14.28 2.57
N ASP A 204 6.79 -13.58 2.44
CA ASP A 204 8.10 -14.09 2.88
C ASP A 204 8.23 -13.86 4.39
N SER A 205 7.95 -14.89 5.18
CA SER A 205 7.95 -14.80 6.65
C SER A 205 9.37 -14.81 7.26
N ASN A 206 10.37 -15.18 6.50
CA ASN A 206 11.71 -15.46 7.02
C ASN A 206 12.84 -14.75 6.25
N ASP A 207 12.52 -13.86 5.30
CA ASP A 207 13.44 -13.08 4.48
C ASP A 207 14.39 -13.96 3.63
N ASN A 208 13.87 -15.07 3.09
CA ASN A 208 14.64 -16.00 2.25
C ASN A 208 14.36 -15.83 0.73
N GLY A 209 13.45 -14.95 0.35
CA GLY A 209 13.04 -14.66 -1.02
C GLY A 209 12.00 -15.64 -1.58
N GLN A 210 11.51 -16.59 -0.79
CA GLN A 210 10.37 -17.46 -1.12
C GLN A 210 9.19 -17.08 -0.22
N ARG A 211 7.98 -17.24 -0.70
CA ARG A 211 6.78 -16.91 0.06
C ARG A 211 6.15 -18.15 0.64
N GLU A 212 5.80 -18.08 1.91
CA GLU A 212 4.95 -19.01 2.61
C GLU A 212 3.48 -18.69 2.32
N VAL A 213 2.60 -19.69 2.47
CA VAL A 213 1.16 -19.57 2.26
C VAL A 213 0.43 -19.69 3.59
N PHE A 214 -0.32 -18.66 3.97
CA PHE A 214 -1.20 -18.69 5.13
C PHE A 214 -2.63 -18.97 4.71
N ALA A 215 -3.22 -20.01 5.29
CA ALA A 215 -4.59 -20.46 5.03
C ALA A 215 -5.23 -20.95 6.32
N ASP A 216 -6.37 -20.37 6.72
CA ASP A 216 -7.18 -20.72 7.90
C ASP A 216 -6.33 -21.01 9.16
N GLY A 217 -5.53 -20.06 9.58
CA GLY A 217 -4.70 -20.18 10.78
C GLY A 217 -3.41 -20.97 10.61
N THR A 218 -3.16 -21.60 9.46
CA THR A 218 -1.97 -22.43 9.23
C THR A 218 -1.02 -21.78 8.23
N LEU A 219 0.26 -21.75 8.55
CA LEU A 219 1.33 -21.35 7.63
C LEU A 219 2.00 -22.59 7.02
N TYR A 220 2.09 -22.61 5.71
CA TYR A 220 2.73 -23.65 4.91
C TYR A 220 3.92 -23.10 4.15
N GLN A 221 4.97 -23.90 3.98
CA GLN A 221 6.01 -23.63 2.99
C GLN A 221 5.44 -23.63 1.57
N ASN A 222 6.15 -23.06 0.62
CA ASN A 222 5.77 -23.03 -0.80
C ASN A 222 5.57 -24.43 -1.45
N ASN A 223 6.05 -25.49 -0.81
CA ASN A 223 5.88 -26.88 -1.22
C ASN A 223 4.76 -27.61 -0.45
N GLY A 224 4.00 -26.90 0.38
CA GLY A 224 2.89 -27.45 1.18
C GLY A 224 3.31 -28.08 2.51
N ASN A 225 4.59 -28.04 2.89
CA ASN A 225 4.98 -28.51 4.21
C ASN A 225 4.48 -27.56 5.30
N TYR A 226 3.91 -28.15 6.36
CA TYR A 226 3.46 -27.45 7.55
C TYR A 226 4.62 -26.74 8.26
N LEU A 227 4.41 -25.50 8.65
CA LEU A 227 5.35 -24.74 9.51
C LEU A 227 4.81 -24.55 10.92
N TRP A 228 3.68 -23.88 11.05
CA TRP A 228 3.00 -23.66 12.32
C TRP A 228 1.51 -23.39 12.12
N GLN A 229 0.74 -23.48 13.19
CA GLN A 229 -0.69 -23.21 13.21
C GLN A 229 -1.06 -22.36 14.42
N TYR A 230 -1.84 -21.33 14.18
CA TYR A 230 -2.53 -20.56 15.18
C TYR A 230 -3.92 -21.16 15.44
N GLN A 231 -4.25 -21.37 16.71
CA GLN A 231 -5.56 -21.89 17.09
C GLN A 231 -6.53 -20.73 17.29
N ALA A 232 -7.17 -20.30 16.20
CA ALA A 232 -8.21 -19.29 16.24
C ALA A 232 -9.50 -19.81 16.90
N ASN A 233 -10.35 -18.90 17.39
CA ASN A 233 -11.65 -19.24 17.99
C ASN A 233 -12.66 -19.81 16.97
N ASP A 234 -12.49 -19.48 15.69
CA ASP A 234 -13.30 -19.94 14.55
C ASP A 234 -12.46 -19.75 13.28
N THR A 235 -13.06 -19.91 12.10
CA THR A 235 -12.39 -19.70 10.80
C THR A 235 -11.79 -18.28 10.70
N VAL A 236 -10.53 -18.20 10.30
CA VAL A 236 -9.87 -16.94 9.94
C VAL A 236 -10.37 -16.48 8.58
N TRP A 237 -11.11 -15.38 8.55
CA TRP A 237 -11.67 -14.84 7.32
C TRP A 237 -10.79 -13.81 6.65
N PHE A 238 -10.12 -13.00 7.44
CA PHE A 238 -9.33 -11.89 6.94
C PHE A 238 -7.93 -11.91 7.53
N SER A 239 -6.95 -11.64 6.69
CA SER A 239 -5.57 -11.52 7.08
C SER A 239 -4.89 -10.40 6.31
N SER A 240 -3.96 -9.73 6.96
CA SER A 240 -3.10 -8.70 6.38
C SER A 240 -1.69 -8.88 6.91
N VAL A 241 -0.70 -8.44 6.15
CA VAL A 241 0.71 -8.58 6.50
C VAL A 241 1.36 -7.20 6.49
N ALA A 242 2.07 -6.88 7.56
CA ALA A 242 2.87 -5.66 7.65
C ALA A 242 4.02 -5.85 8.64
N ASN A 243 5.11 -5.13 8.44
CA ASN A 243 6.15 -5.03 9.45
C ASN A 243 5.72 -3.98 10.49
N LEU A 244 5.30 -4.39 11.67
CA LEU A 244 4.76 -3.54 12.74
C LEU A 244 5.79 -3.13 13.78
N ASP A 245 6.99 -3.70 13.80
CA ASP A 245 8.03 -3.40 14.80
C ASP A 245 9.41 -3.09 14.23
N GLY A 246 9.56 -3.17 12.90
CA GLY A 246 10.78 -2.76 12.19
C GLY A 246 11.94 -3.77 12.24
N ASP A 247 11.68 -5.01 12.56
CA ASP A 247 12.71 -6.05 12.65
C ASP A 247 13.08 -6.72 11.30
N ASN A 248 12.49 -6.26 10.18
CA ASN A 248 12.57 -6.78 8.81
C ASN A 248 11.80 -8.08 8.56
N LYS A 249 11.00 -8.53 9.50
CA LYS A 249 10.10 -9.67 9.33
C LYS A 249 8.67 -9.17 9.49
N PRO A 250 7.75 -9.61 8.63
CA PRO A 250 6.40 -9.12 8.71
C PRO A 250 5.61 -9.82 9.81
N GLU A 251 4.76 -9.06 10.49
CA GLU A 251 3.68 -9.58 11.32
C GLU A 251 2.46 -9.92 10.48
N LEU A 252 1.75 -10.93 10.93
CA LEU A 252 0.48 -11.35 10.38
C LEU A 252 -0.66 -10.83 11.28
N VAL A 253 -1.52 -10.00 10.73
CA VAL A 253 -2.74 -9.51 11.38
C VAL A 253 -3.91 -10.35 10.90
N ILE A 254 -4.63 -10.98 11.80
CA ILE A 254 -5.79 -11.82 11.48
C ILE A 254 -7.05 -11.36 12.19
N SER A 255 -8.21 -11.63 11.58
CA SER A 255 -9.48 -11.52 12.27
C SER A 255 -10.39 -12.71 12.04
N VAL A 256 -11.11 -13.06 13.11
CA VAL A 256 -12.18 -14.05 13.15
C VAL A 256 -13.48 -13.29 13.35
N PRO A 257 -14.28 -13.07 12.29
CA PRO A 257 -15.55 -12.39 12.41
C PRO A 257 -16.58 -13.33 13.04
N ALA A 258 -17.20 -12.89 14.13
CA ALA A 258 -18.27 -13.62 14.77
C ALA A 258 -19.64 -13.08 14.40
N SER A 259 -20.66 -13.92 14.44
CA SER A 259 -22.04 -13.47 14.26
C SER A 259 -22.57 -12.77 15.52
N LEU A 260 -23.65 -12.01 15.39
CA LEU A 260 -24.33 -11.40 16.53
C LEU A 260 -24.88 -12.43 17.53
N SER A 261 -25.05 -13.70 17.11
CA SER A 261 -25.49 -14.79 17.99
C SER A 261 -24.36 -15.48 18.75
N THR A 262 -23.11 -15.31 18.31
CA THR A 262 -21.90 -15.90 18.91
C THR A 262 -20.77 -14.86 19.00
N PRO A 263 -21.02 -13.69 19.63
CA PRO A 263 -20.05 -12.60 19.65
C PRO A 263 -18.75 -12.96 20.38
N GLU A 264 -18.82 -13.94 21.28
CA GLU A 264 -17.68 -14.47 22.03
C GLU A 264 -16.59 -15.11 21.15
N ASN A 265 -16.93 -15.50 19.92
CA ASN A 265 -15.96 -16.06 18.98
C ASN A 265 -15.16 -14.98 18.25
N SER A 266 -15.53 -13.70 18.38
CA SER A 266 -14.84 -12.61 17.69
C SER A 266 -13.42 -12.42 18.19
N GLU A 267 -12.48 -12.25 17.27
CA GLU A 267 -11.07 -12.15 17.58
C GLU A 267 -10.33 -11.26 16.56
N ILE A 268 -9.39 -10.50 17.07
CA ILE A 268 -8.28 -9.93 16.30
C ILE A 268 -6.97 -10.34 16.96
N ALA A 269 -6.02 -10.83 16.19
CA ALA A 269 -4.70 -11.19 16.70
C ALA A 269 -3.61 -10.68 15.75
N VAL A 270 -2.49 -10.31 16.33
CA VAL A 270 -1.24 -10.04 15.62
C VAL A 270 -0.23 -11.09 16.01
N LEU A 271 0.28 -11.79 15.01
CA LEU A 271 1.23 -12.88 15.15
C LEU A 271 2.56 -12.47 14.59
N GLU A 272 3.62 -12.85 15.26
CA GLU A 272 4.97 -12.80 14.73
C GLU A 272 5.12 -13.77 13.55
N HIS A 273 6.14 -13.58 12.75
CA HIS A 273 6.49 -14.43 11.61
C HIS A 273 6.61 -15.93 11.94
N ASP A 274 6.90 -16.29 13.20
CA ASP A 274 7.01 -17.65 13.69
C ASP A 274 5.71 -18.22 14.31
N GLY A 275 4.62 -17.45 14.25
CA GLY A 275 3.31 -17.83 14.77
C GLY A 275 3.10 -17.51 16.25
N THR A 276 4.09 -16.92 16.94
CA THR A 276 3.89 -16.47 18.32
C THR A 276 2.99 -15.25 18.38
N ILE A 277 2.14 -15.18 19.41
CA ILE A 277 1.20 -14.08 19.58
C ILE A 277 1.94 -12.84 20.08
N LYS A 278 1.91 -11.75 19.29
CA LYS A 278 2.38 -10.44 19.72
C LYS A 278 1.36 -9.78 20.64
N TRP A 279 0.12 -9.75 20.22
CA TRP A 279 -1.05 -9.38 21.03
C TRP A 279 -2.35 -9.91 20.40
N GLN A 280 -3.40 -10.00 21.21
CA GLN A 280 -4.74 -10.39 20.75
C GLN A 280 -5.84 -9.75 21.58
N VAL A 281 -7.01 -9.58 20.96
CA VAL A 281 -8.25 -9.17 21.63
C VAL A 281 -9.32 -10.18 21.26
N ASN A 282 -9.88 -10.84 22.27
CA ASN A 282 -10.95 -11.83 22.14
C ASN A 282 -12.27 -11.28 22.69
N ASN A 283 -13.40 -11.88 22.28
CA ASN A 283 -14.72 -11.54 22.76
C ASN A 283 -15.01 -10.04 22.64
N MET A 284 -14.89 -9.54 21.42
CA MET A 284 -14.94 -8.11 21.14
C MET A 284 -16.35 -7.55 21.36
N SER A 285 -16.46 -6.38 21.97
CA SER A 285 -17.73 -5.64 22.09
C SER A 285 -18.29 -5.17 20.75
N ASN A 286 -17.49 -5.20 19.69
CA ASN A 286 -17.84 -4.94 18.31
C ASN A 286 -17.57 -6.22 17.50
N PRO A 287 -18.45 -7.23 17.55
CA PRO A 287 -18.23 -8.49 16.83
C PRO A 287 -18.38 -8.32 15.32
N GLY A 288 -18.17 -9.39 14.59
CA GLY A 288 -17.99 -9.32 13.14
C GLY A 288 -16.53 -9.02 12.84
N GLY A 289 -16.30 -8.22 11.85
CA GLY A 289 -15.00 -7.59 11.68
C GLY A 289 -14.14 -8.13 10.57
N SER A 290 -13.62 -7.18 9.81
CA SER A 290 -12.57 -7.38 8.83
C SER A 290 -11.34 -6.61 9.26
N VAL A 291 -10.16 -7.23 9.09
CA VAL A 291 -8.85 -6.59 9.21
C VAL A 291 -8.21 -6.64 7.83
N GLN A 292 -8.41 -5.59 7.06
CA GLN A 292 -7.98 -5.55 5.66
C GLN A 292 -7.08 -4.38 5.34
N ALA A 293 -7.02 -3.40 6.24
CA ALA A 293 -6.15 -2.27 6.08
C ALA A 293 -5.20 -2.17 7.28
N VAL A 294 -3.92 -2.31 6.98
CA VAL A 294 -2.81 -2.02 7.87
C VAL A 294 -1.91 -1.04 7.14
N SER A 295 -1.85 0.20 7.58
CA SER A 295 -1.16 1.25 6.85
C SER A 295 -0.71 2.41 7.76
N SER A 296 -0.12 3.43 7.15
CA SER A 296 0.42 4.63 7.83
C SER A 296 -0.67 5.59 8.33
N PHE A 297 -1.68 5.06 9.03
CA PHE A 297 -2.83 5.85 9.50
C PHE A 297 -2.50 6.81 10.64
N LEU A 298 -1.52 6.50 11.48
CA LEU A 298 -1.26 7.23 12.72
C LEU A 298 -0.19 8.31 12.59
N GLY A 299 0.45 8.41 11.45
CA GLY A 299 1.46 9.44 11.20
C GLY A 299 2.33 9.12 9.99
N LYS A 300 3.22 10.05 9.66
CA LYS A 300 4.23 9.80 8.64
C LYS A 300 5.29 8.86 9.18
N PRO A 301 5.83 7.95 8.34
CA PRO A 301 7.02 7.21 8.70
C PRO A 301 8.10 8.20 9.15
N SER A 302 8.41 8.24 10.43
CA SER A 302 9.45 9.12 10.93
C SER A 302 10.74 8.31 11.08
N VAL A 303 11.85 8.89 10.60
CA VAL A 303 13.18 8.32 10.82
C VAL A 303 13.60 8.74 12.23
N ASN A 304 13.03 8.13 13.27
CA ASN A 304 13.21 8.59 14.66
C ASN A 304 14.43 8.01 15.38
N SER A 305 15.06 6.97 14.88
CA SER A 305 16.30 6.49 15.46
C SER A 305 17.35 6.21 14.41
N ILE A 306 18.17 7.23 14.15
CA ILE A 306 19.38 7.08 13.38
C ILE A 306 20.46 6.60 14.34
N ILE A 307 20.73 5.30 14.34
CA ILE A 307 21.94 4.79 14.98
C ILE A 307 23.10 5.04 14.02
N VAL A 308 23.73 6.20 14.14
CA VAL A 308 24.95 6.50 13.38
C VAL A 308 26.05 5.57 13.87
N ASP A 309 26.65 4.80 12.95
CA ASP A 309 27.86 4.06 13.26
C ASP A 309 28.99 5.08 13.55
N THR A 310 29.42 5.16 14.80
CA THR A 310 30.47 6.09 15.26
C THR A 310 31.86 5.80 14.65
N LYS A 311 31.99 4.74 13.84
CA LYS A 311 33.25 4.40 13.15
C LYS A 311 33.43 5.10 11.79
N SER A 312 32.51 5.98 11.37
CA SER A 312 32.71 6.73 10.13
C SER A 312 33.85 7.74 10.26
N TYR A 313 34.83 7.64 9.36
CA TYR A 313 36.00 8.51 9.35
C TYR A 313 35.69 9.84 8.66
N VAL A 314 36.35 10.92 9.10
CA VAL A 314 36.33 12.21 8.43
C VAL A 314 37.32 12.19 7.26
N TYR A 315 36.82 12.48 6.07
CA TYR A 315 37.61 12.57 4.84
C TYR A 315 37.85 14.04 4.49
N GLY A 316 39.09 14.47 4.47
CA GLY A 316 39.48 15.85 4.21
C GLY A 316 40.04 16.55 5.45
N TYR A 317 39.93 17.88 5.51
CA TYR A 317 40.52 18.71 6.57
C TYR A 317 39.50 19.62 7.19
N THR A 318 39.39 19.56 8.50
CA THR A 318 38.37 20.27 9.29
C THR A 318 38.86 21.62 9.86
N ASP A 319 40.15 21.93 9.73
CA ASP A 319 40.75 23.15 10.32
C ASP A 319 40.06 24.42 9.83
N CYS A 320 39.56 25.24 10.76
CA CYS A 320 38.87 26.49 10.51
C CYS A 320 37.66 26.40 9.58
N ALA A 321 37.03 25.28 9.44
CA ALA A 321 35.83 25.09 8.63
C ALA A 321 34.58 24.98 9.50
N TYR A 322 33.45 25.48 8.99
CA TYR A 322 32.16 25.40 9.68
C TYR A 322 31.56 24.03 9.45
N LEU A 323 31.19 23.32 10.51
CA LEU A 323 30.48 22.04 10.48
C LEU A 323 28.99 22.27 10.28
N ARG A 324 28.41 21.50 9.36
CA ARG A 324 26.96 21.33 9.19
C ARG A 324 26.63 19.88 8.99
N GLN A 325 25.58 19.41 9.63
CA GLN A 325 25.03 18.09 9.39
C GLN A 325 23.93 18.18 8.31
N ILE A 326 24.01 17.32 7.31
CA ILE A 326 23.03 17.19 6.24
C ILE A 326 22.50 15.76 6.28
N MET A 327 21.21 15.62 6.51
CA MET A 327 20.52 14.36 6.46
C MET A 327 19.79 14.24 5.12
N ALA A 328 19.80 13.06 4.51
CA ALA A 328 18.88 12.77 3.42
C ALA A 328 17.45 12.89 3.95
N GLY A 329 16.57 13.56 3.20
CA GLY A 329 15.16 13.71 3.56
C GLY A 329 14.41 12.38 3.54
N ASN A 330 13.09 12.43 3.74
CA ASN A 330 12.21 11.25 3.62
C ASN A 330 12.27 10.60 2.24
N ASP A 331 12.55 11.41 1.20
CA ASP A 331 12.82 10.98 -0.18
C ASP A 331 14.16 10.26 -0.37
N ARG A 332 14.95 10.13 0.69
CA ARG A 332 16.29 9.52 0.68
C ARG A 332 17.29 10.14 -0.30
N LEU A 333 17.08 11.37 -0.71
CA LEU A 333 17.91 12.06 -1.68
C LEU A 333 18.96 12.96 -1.02
N LEU A 334 20.16 12.98 -1.59
CA LEU A 334 21.20 13.99 -1.35
C LEU A 334 21.50 14.72 -2.65
N ALA A 335 21.54 16.03 -2.60
CA ALA A 335 21.89 16.92 -3.70
C ALA A 335 23.37 17.33 -3.61
N ILE A 336 24.14 17.17 -4.69
CA ILE A 336 25.56 17.51 -4.76
C ILE A 336 25.81 18.39 -5.97
N ARG A 337 26.38 19.59 -5.75
CA ARG A 337 26.90 20.43 -6.84
C ARG A 337 28.39 20.19 -7.01
N SER A 338 28.80 19.97 -8.24
CA SER A 338 30.20 19.72 -8.54
C SER A 338 30.59 20.19 -9.94
N GLY A 339 31.82 20.62 -10.06
CA GLY A 339 32.49 20.92 -11.33
C GLY A 339 33.85 20.24 -11.33
N ALA A 340 34.93 21.03 -11.25
CA ALA A 340 36.28 20.50 -11.05
C ALA A 340 36.50 19.99 -9.61
N VAL A 341 35.64 20.37 -8.68
CA VAL A 341 35.64 19.92 -7.26
C VAL A 341 34.20 19.77 -6.81
N VAL A 342 33.99 19.17 -5.62
CA VAL A 342 32.68 19.19 -4.96
C VAL A 342 32.47 20.56 -4.34
N ASP A 343 31.53 21.31 -4.90
CA ASP A 343 31.27 22.71 -4.52
C ASP A 343 30.28 22.83 -3.37
N ALA A 344 29.18 22.05 -3.38
CA ALA A 344 28.14 22.08 -2.35
C ALA A 344 27.45 20.73 -2.18
N ILE A 345 26.94 20.49 -0.98
CA ILE A 345 26.13 19.31 -0.60
C ILE A 345 24.90 19.80 0.17
N GLY A 346 23.75 19.18 -0.08
CA GLY A 346 22.48 19.51 0.59
C GLY A 346 21.49 18.35 0.60
N ALA A 347 20.44 18.47 1.41
CA ALA A 347 19.32 17.53 1.40
C ALA A 347 18.49 17.66 0.10
N ASN A 348 18.50 18.85 -0.50
CA ASN A 348 17.85 19.12 -1.79
C ASN A 348 18.57 20.28 -2.50
N SER A 349 18.14 20.62 -3.71
CA SER A 349 18.77 21.67 -4.54
C SER A 349 18.65 23.08 -3.99
N GLN A 350 17.74 23.34 -3.05
CA GLN A 350 17.51 24.68 -2.45
C GLN A 350 18.31 24.87 -1.15
N ASN A 351 18.48 23.80 -0.36
CA ASN A 351 19.13 23.83 0.94
C ASN A 351 20.55 23.24 0.87
N MET A 352 21.44 23.90 0.14
CA MET A 352 22.81 23.43 -0.07
C MET A 352 23.83 24.21 0.77
N ILE A 353 24.83 23.49 1.27
CA ILE A 353 25.99 24.06 1.99
C ILE A 353 27.19 24.02 1.07
N GLY A 354 27.79 25.18 0.83
CA GLY A 354 28.95 25.32 -0.05
C GLY A 354 28.77 26.37 -1.12
N GLY A 355 29.46 26.25 -2.23
CA GLY A 355 29.43 27.17 -3.34
C GLY A 355 28.26 26.93 -4.31
N SER A 356 28.05 27.90 -5.20
CA SER A 356 27.00 27.85 -6.24
C SER A 356 27.47 27.33 -7.61
N GLY A 357 28.72 26.85 -7.71
CA GLY A 357 29.32 26.43 -8.97
C GLY A 357 28.93 25.00 -9.37
N GLY A 358 29.17 24.64 -10.65
CA GLY A 358 29.06 23.28 -11.16
C GLY A 358 27.65 22.79 -11.48
N TYR A 359 27.56 21.50 -11.78
CA TYR A 359 26.33 20.80 -12.12
C TYR A 359 25.73 20.17 -10.87
N LEU A 360 24.40 20.04 -10.84
CA LEU A 360 23.67 19.39 -9.77
C LEU A 360 23.54 17.88 -10.09
N SER A 361 23.91 17.04 -9.12
CA SER A 361 23.64 15.60 -9.11
C SER A 361 22.78 15.25 -7.90
N THR A 362 21.88 14.30 -8.05
CA THR A 362 21.06 13.78 -6.96
C THR A 362 21.42 12.32 -6.74
N ILE A 363 21.61 11.93 -5.47
CA ILE A 363 22.01 10.57 -5.05
C ILE A 363 20.91 10.01 -4.18
N ASP A 364 20.35 8.88 -4.59
CA ASP A 364 19.45 8.07 -3.75
C ASP A 364 20.30 7.30 -2.72
N THR A 365 20.26 7.74 -1.48
CA THR A 365 21.10 7.20 -0.41
C THR A 365 20.71 5.79 0.01
N SER A 366 19.48 5.37 -0.24
CA SER A 366 19.00 4.02 0.07
C SER A 366 19.67 2.95 -0.80
N LYS A 367 20.06 3.33 -2.02
CA LYS A 367 20.73 2.46 -3.01
C LYS A 367 22.26 2.43 -2.88
N VAL A 368 22.87 3.34 -2.10
CA VAL A 368 24.32 3.43 -1.99
C VAL A 368 24.88 2.25 -1.18
N ARG A 369 25.88 1.58 -1.74
CA ARG A 369 26.59 0.44 -1.11
C ARG A 369 28.05 0.75 -0.80
N ALA A 370 28.66 1.67 -1.51
CA ALA A 370 30.00 2.15 -1.20
C ALA A 370 30.20 3.60 -1.63
N VAL A 371 31.12 4.30 -0.98
CA VAL A 371 31.48 5.68 -1.32
C VAL A 371 33.01 5.79 -1.39
N GLU A 372 33.50 6.32 -2.49
CA GLU A 372 34.91 6.73 -2.63
C GLU A 372 34.97 8.25 -2.53
N VAL A 373 35.87 8.78 -1.68
CA VAL A 373 36.06 10.20 -1.47
C VAL A 373 37.51 10.55 -1.79
N THR A 374 37.71 11.38 -2.82
CA THR A 374 39.02 11.93 -3.18
C THR A 374 39.15 13.36 -2.70
N TYR A 375 40.16 13.64 -1.91
CA TYR A 375 40.43 14.97 -1.34
C TYR A 375 41.90 15.34 -1.47
N GLY A 376 42.21 16.66 -1.49
CA GLY A 376 43.58 17.09 -1.66
C GLY A 376 43.79 18.59 -1.42
N LYS A 377 45.05 19.02 -1.46
CA LYS A 377 45.48 20.39 -1.20
C LYS A 377 45.75 21.15 -2.48
N ASN A 378 45.10 22.28 -2.65
CA ASN A 378 45.36 23.20 -3.75
C ASN A 378 46.72 23.89 -3.59
N LYS A 379 47.54 23.90 -4.64
CA LYS A 379 48.88 24.47 -4.65
C LYS A 379 48.88 25.99 -4.41
N TYR A 380 47.88 26.69 -4.94
CA TYR A 380 47.86 28.16 -4.95
C TYR A 380 47.19 28.75 -3.75
N THR A 381 46.18 28.10 -3.20
CA THR A 381 45.40 28.62 -2.08
C THR A 381 45.75 27.98 -0.74
N TRP A 382 46.56 26.94 -0.74
CA TRP A 382 46.87 26.09 0.41
C TRP A 382 45.61 25.50 1.10
N ALA A 383 44.44 25.66 0.48
CA ALA A 383 43.19 25.14 0.98
C ALA A 383 43.03 23.65 0.55
N TYR A 384 42.48 22.87 1.44
CA TYR A 384 42.06 21.51 1.16
C TYR A 384 40.62 21.51 0.67
N GLY A 385 40.27 20.54 -0.17
CA GLY A 385 38.90 20.38 -0.65
C GLY A 385 38.62 18.96 -1.06
N ILE A 386 37.32 18.63 -1.13
CA ILE A 386 36.82 17.40 -1.72
C ILE A 386 36.85 17.58 -3.23
N LEU A 387 37.61 16.74 -3.90
CA LEU A 387 37.84 16.83 -5.33
C LEU A 387 36.80 16.04 -6.13
N GLU A 388 36.48 14.84 -5.63
CA GLU A 388 35.60 13.89 -6.31
C GLU A 388 34.95 12.98 -5.27
N MET A 389 33.70 12.63 -5.48
CA MET A 389 33.01 11.57 -4.75
C MET A 389 32.35 10.61 -5.73
N THR A 390 32.54 9.32 -5.54
CA THR A 390 31.92 8.27 -6.36
C THR A 390 31.08 7.37 -5.46
N PHE A 391 29.79 7.25 -5.79
CA PHE A 391 28.82 6.41 -5.10
C PHE A 391 28.59 5.17 -5.94
N THR A 392 28.82 3.99 -5.37
CA THR A 392 28.48 2.70 -5.98
C THR A 392 27.09 2.31 -5.46
N LEU A 393 26.15 2.06 -6.36
CA LEU A 393 24.77 1.69 -6.05
C LEU A 393 24.60 0.17 -5.93
N ASP A 394 23.44 -0.26 -5.52
CA ASP A 394 23.11 -1.68 -5.29
C ASP A 394 23.10 -2.51 -6.57
N ASP A 395 22.79 -1.92 -7.72
CA ASP A 395 22.89 -2.51 -9.07
C ASP A 395 24.31 -2.55 -9.64
N GLY A 396 25.31 -2.08 -8.86
CA GLY A 396 26.72 -1.97 -9.29
C GLY A 396 27.02 -0.75 -10.13
N SER A 397 26.05 0.08 -10.49
CA SER A 397 26.27 1.33 -11.21
C SER A 397 27.01 2.34 -10.32
N LYS A 398 27.66 3.34 -10.95
CA LYS A 398 28.42 4.36 -10.23
C LYS A 398 27.96 5.75 -10.62
N VAL A 399 27.74 6.60 -9.63
CA VAL A 399 27.48 8.03 -9.79
C VAL A 399 28.69 8.79 -9.26
N THR A 400 29.35 9.54 -10.12
CA THR A 400 30.54 10.32 -9.76
C THR A 400 30.24 11.81 -9.82
N THR A 401 30.62 12.54 -8.79
CA THR A 401 30.48 13.99 -8.67
C THR A 401 31.84 14.62 -8.42
N GLY A 402 32.13 15.73 -9.10
CA GLY A 402 33.48 16.31 -9.15
C GLY A 402 34.36 15.64 -10.22
N SER A 403 35.61 16.07 -10.31
CA SER A 403 36.59 15.51 -11.23
C SER A 403 38.01 15.76 -10.72
N LYS A 404 38.64 14.73 -10.17
CA LYS A 404 40.04 14.81 -9.71
C LYS A 404 40.99 15.26 -10.82
N ASP A 405 40.77 14.81 -12.06
CA ASP A 405 41.67 15.15 -13.19
C ASP A 405 41.53 16.63 -13.57
N SER A 406 40.31 17.17 -13.61
CA SER A 406 40.09 18.60 -13.79
C SER A 406 40.67 19.41 -12.61
N ALA A 407 40.57 18.92 -11.38
CA ALA A 407 41.14 19.56 -10.20
C ALA A 407 42.69 19.61 -10.26
N TYR A 408 43.35 18.57 -10.74
CA TYR A 408 44.81 18.58 -10.98
C TYR A 408 45.19 19.65 -11.97
N THR A 409 44.45 19.79 -13.05
CA THR A 409 44.74 20.73 -14.13
C THR A 409 44.46 22.17 -13.72
N PHE A 410 43.29 22.46 -13.15
CA PHE A 410 42.86 23.83 -12.83
C PHE A 410 43.42 24.38 -11.52
N PHE A 411 43.57 23.53 -10.50
CA PHE A 411 43.95 23.96 -9.14
C PHE A 411 45.36 23.53 -8.73
N GLY A 412 46.09 22.87 -9.60
CA GLY A 412 47.46 22.43 -9.32
C GLY A 412 47.57 21.58 -8.07
N ILE A 413 46.69 20.61 -7.91
CA ILE A 413 46.70 19.71 -6.78
C ILE A 413 47.98 18.89 -6.80
N ARG A 414 48.75 18.96 -5.69
CA ARG A 414 50.05 18.25 -5.61
C ARG A 414 49.94 16.84 -5.03
N LYS A 415 48.97 16.62 -4.18
CA LYS A 415 48.80 15.35 -3.48
C LYS A 415 47.32 15.16 -3.19
N ALA A 416 46.69 14.19 -3.83
CA ALA A 416 45.35 13.75 -3.52
C ALA A 416 45.38 12.39 -2.81
N THR A 417 44.42 12.19 -1.96
CA THR A 417 44.18 10.91 -1.28
C THR A 417 42.77 10.48 -1.61
N THR A 418 42.59 9.21 -2.00
CA THR A 418 41.27 8.59 -2.20
C THR A 418 41.07 7.60 -1.07
N ALA A 419 39.95 7.76 -0.36
CA ALA A 419 39.48 6.83 0.64
C ALA A 419 38.25 6.09 0.11
N HIS A 420 38.11 4.83 0.46
CA HIS A 420 37.00 3.98 0.08
C HIS A 420 36.30 3.50 1.34
N TYR A 421 34.96 3.63 1.36
CA TYR A 421 34.11 3.17 2.45
C TYR A 421 33.02 2.27 1.91
N VAL A 422 32.93 1.05 2.41
CA VAL A 422 31.85 0.11 2.11
C VAL A 422 30.81 0.21 3.21
N ILE A 423 29.57 0.44 2.83
CA ILE A 423 28.46 0.50 3.77
C ILE A 423 28.19 -0.92 4.29
N PRO A 424 28.21 -1.12 5.62
CA PRO A 424 27.96 -2.43 6.21
C PRO A 424 26.58 -3.00 5.80
N LYS A 425 26.48 -4.33 5.64
CA LYS A 425 25.21 -5.01 5.36
C LYS A 425 24.19 -4.67 6.45
N GLY A 426 22.96 -4.31 6.04
CA GLY A 426 21.90 -3.87 6.95
C GLY A 426 22.02 -2.41 7.40
N SER A 427 22.98 -1.64 6.87
CA SER A 427 23.12 -0.21 7.09
C SER A 427 22.89 0.57 5.79
N GLN A 428 22.57 1.86 5.91
CA GLN A 428 22.35 2.78 4.79
C GLN A 428 23.17 4.06 4.99
N LEU A 429 23.44 4.75 3.88
CA LEU A 429 23.93 6.13 3.94
C LEU A 429 22.76 7.02 4.36
N LEU A 430 22.88 7.69 5.51
CA LEU A 430 21.81 8.53 6.09
C LEU A 430 22.00 10.01 5.77
N GLY A 431 23.23 10.40 5.50
CA GLY A 431 23.59 11.78 5.27
C GLY A 431 25.09 12.00 5.37
N MET A 432 25.48 13.26 5.59
CA MET A 432 26.87 13.65 5.75
C MET A 432 27.03 14.79 6.76
N ASN A 433 28.07 14.72 7.57
CA ASN A 433 28.63 15.92 8.18
C ASN A 433 29.56 16.59 7.16
N VAL A 434 29.39 17.88 6.96
CA VAL A 434 30.09 18.65 5.92
C VAL A 434 30.80 19.81 6.58
N TRP A 435 32.08 19.96 6.28
CA TRP A 435 32.89 21.13 6.70
C TRP A 435 33.10 22.00 5.47
N SER A 436 32.72 23.29 5.57
CA SER A 436 32.88 24.27 4.51
C SER A 436 33.58 25.51 5.01
N LYS A 437 34.37 26.13 4.14
CA LYS A 437 35.12 27.36 4.45
C LYS A 437 35.02 28.36 3.30
N GLU A 438 34.98 29.65 3.62
CA GLU A 438 35.09 30.71 2.62
C GLU A 438 36.49 30.74 2.00
N LYS A 439 36.58 30.93 0.68
CA LYS A 439 37.87 31.14 -0.01
C LYS A 439 38.43 32.51 0.27
N HIS A 440 39.64 32.58 0.78
CA HIS A 440 40.33 33.85 1.09
C HIS A 440 40.51 34.80 -0.12
N ILE A 441 40.50 34.29 -1.36
CA ILE A 441 40.84 35.07 -2.58
C ILE A 441 39.61 35.64 -3.28
N HIS A 442 38.43 35.04 -3.09
CA HIS A 442 37.17 35.55 -3.63
C HIS A 442 36.12 35.53 -2.51
N LYS A 443 35.92 36.69 -1.88
CA LYS A 443 34.84 36.92 -0.92
C LYS A 443 33.53 36.38 -1.55
N HIS A 444 32.87 35.42 -0.89
CA HIS A 444 31.60 34.78 -1.26
C HIS A 444 31.65 33.43 -1.99
N LYS A 445 32.78 32.77 -2.12
CA LYS A 445 32.82 31.40 -2.64
C LYS A 445 33.19 30.42 -1.54
N GLN A 446 32.22 29.69 -1.03
CA GLN A 446 32.43 28.56 -0.12
C GLN A 446 32.88 27.33 -0.91
N GLN A 447 33.61 26.44 -0.27
CA GLN A 447 33.94 25.10 -0.81
C GLN A 447 33.82 24.04 0.28
N ILE A 448 33.57 22.80 -0.10
CA ILE A 448 33.57 21.67 0.81
C ILE A 448 35.03 21.29 1.12
N ASN A 449 35.41 21.31 2.39
CA ASN A 449 36.76 21.01 2.84
C ASN A 449 36.91 19.57 3.36
N ALA A 450 35.86 19.08 4.02
CA ALA A 450 35.81 17.74 4.54
C ALA A 450 34.37 17.19 4.55
N VAL A 451 34.22 15.90 4.51
CA VAL A 451 32.96 15.17 4.70
C VAL A 451 33.19 14.00 5.64
N GLN A 452 32.15 13.69 6.42
CA GLN A 452 32.03 12.44 7.17
C GLN A 452 30.72 11.80 6.76
N LEU A 453 30.75 10.54 6.34
CA LEU A 453 29.55 9.80 5.98
C LEU A 453 28.80 9.43 7.26
N LEU A 454 27.52 9.72 7.29
CA LEU A 454 26.62 9.28 8.36
C LEU A 454 25.96 7.99 7.89
N VAL A 455 26.39 6.88 8.45
CA VAL A 455 25.92 5.53 8.10
C VAL A 455 25.27 4.91 9.33
N GLY A 456 24.14 4.29 9.16
CA GLY A 456 23.46 3.65 10.27
C GLY A 456 22.26 2.83 9.79
N LYS A 457 21.57 2.22 10.75
CA LYS A 457 20.30 1.56 10.48
C LYS A 457 19.19 2.60 10.51
N VAL A 458 18.31 2.51 9.55
CA VAL A 458 17.02 3.17 9.60
C VAL A 458 16.07 2.18 10.26
N THR A 459 15.78 2.39 11.52
CA THR A 459 14.60 1.77 12.13
C THR A 459 13.43 2.69 11.77
N ALA A 460 12.51 2.19 10.96
CA ALA A 460 11.25 2.87 10.76
C ALA A 460 10.59 3.01 12.14
N ASP A 461 10.12 4.21 12.45
CA ASP A 461 9.25 4.39 13.60
C ASP A 461 7.90 3.78 13.23
N GLN A 462 7.62 2.59 13.74
CA GLN A 462 6.39 1.85 13.49
C GLN A 462 5.20 2.41 14.29
N SER A 463 5.41 3.45 15.09
CA SER A 463 4.33 4.14 15.81
C SER A 463 3.31 4.80 14.89
N HIS A 464 3.62 4.94 13.60
CA HIS A 464 2.72 5.47 12.57
C HIS A 464 1.76 4.42 11.99
N MET A 465 2.05 3.13 12.15
CA MET A 465 1.21 2.06 11.62
C MET A 465 -0.06 1.91 12.45
N GLY A 466 -1.18 1.79 11.74
CA GLY A 466 -2.49 1.53 12.33
C GLY A 466 -3.13 0.31 11.71
N ILE A 467 -4.00 -0.34 12.48
CA ILE A 467 -4.75 -1.53 12.09
C ILE A 467 -6.23 -1.20 12.19
N VAL A 468 -6.93 -1.19 11.06
CA VAL A 468 -8.38 -0.94 11.03
C VAL A 468 -9.13 -2.25 11.20
N TYR A 469 -10.03 -2.28 12.18
CA TYR A 469 -10.98 -3.35 12.39
C TYR A 469 -12.40 -2.81 12.22
N ALA A 470 -13.13 -3.32 11.25
CA ALA A 470 -14.49 -2.88 10.96
C ALA A 470 -15.50 -4.01 11.27
N GLY A 471 -16.35 -3.79 12.27
CA GLY A 471 -17.35 -4.74 12.73
C GLY A 471 -18.77 -4.19 12.61
N TYR A 472 -19.75 -4.87 13.23
CA TYR A 472 -21.18 -4.54 13.13
C TYR A 472 -21.50 -3.11 13.55
N TYR A 473 -20.89 -2.64 14.65
CA TYR A 473 -21.30 -1.40 15.33
C TYR A 473 -20.29 -0.27 15.21
N ALA A 474 -19.04 -0.59 14.90
CA ALA A 474 -17.98 0.39 14.86
C ALA A 474 -16.88 0.02 13.85
N VAL A 475 -16.17 1.05 13.43
CA VAL A 475 -14.83 0.96 12.85
C VAL A 475 -13.86 1.37 13.94
N ASP A 476 -12.97 0.48 14.32
CA ASP A 476 -11.98 0.65 15.38
C ASP A 476 -10.58 0.74 14.77
N MET A 477 -9.78 1.67 15.25
CA MET A 477 -8.35 1.77 14.92
C MET A 477 -7.53 1.29 16.11
N TYR A 478 -6.58 0.41 15.84
CA TYR A 478 -5.57 -0.05 16.80
C TYR A 478 -4.18 0.41 16.35
N ASP A 479 -3.31 0.70 17.31
CA ASP A 479 -1.88 0.88 17.03
C ASP A 479 -1.16 -0.48 16.93
N ALA A 480 0.12 -0.45 16.55
CA ALA A 480 0.93 -1.65 16.42
C ALA A 480 1.11 -2.44 17.74
N GLN A 481 0.82 -1.84 18.87
CA GLN A 481 0.86 -2.44 20.21
C GLN A 481 -0.49 -2.99 20.67
N GLY A 482 -1.56 -2.84 19.86
CA GLY A 482 -2.91 -3.32 20.17
C GLY A 482 -3.74 -2.37 21.04
N ASN A 483 -3.32 -1.13 21.23
CA ASN A 483 -4.12 -0.15 21.91
C ASN A 483 -5.16 0.45 20.95
N LYS A 484 -6.41 0.55 21.38
CA LYS A 484 -7.46 1.22 20.59
C LYS A 484 -7.22 2.73 20.59
N VAL A 485 -7.00 3.29 19.40
CA VAL A 485 -6.71 4.71 19.19
C VAL A 485 -8.00 5.52 19.09
N TRP A 486 -8.94 5.07 18.24
CA TRP A 486 -10.25 5.67 18.07
C TRP A 486 -11.30 4.63 17.67
N SER A 487 -12.55 5.01 17.78
CA SER A 487 -13.71 4.21 17.41
C SER A 487 -14.78 5.12 16.81
N VAL A 488 -15.30 4.76 15.64
CA VAL A 488 -16.36 5.50 14.93
C VAL A 488 -17.54 4.57 14.69
N ALA A 489 -18.74 5.05 14.98
CA ALA A 489 -19.95 4.26 14.78
C ALA A 489 -20.08 3.78 13.32
N ASN A 490 -20.53 2.55 13.16
CA ASN A 490 -20.75 1.89 11.90
C ASN A 490 -22.15 1.30 11.82
N ASP A 491 -22.67 1.10 10.63
CA ASP A 491 -23.97 0.52 10.39
C ASP A 491 -23.84 -0.68 9.45
N ASP A 492 -23.46 -1.81 10.03
CA ASP A 492 -23.49 -3.09 9.32
C ASP A 492 -24.22 -4.14 10.15
N LEU A 493 -25.53 -4.14 10.09
CA LEU A 493 -26.35 -5.16 10.74
C LEU A 493 -26.55 -6.41 9.88
N ASN A 494 -25.91 -6.49 8.69
CA ASN A 494 -26.05 -7.63 7.79
C ASN A 494 -24.98 -8.69 8.02
N SER A 495 -23.74 -8.42 7.65
CA SER A 495 -22.68 -9.43 7.66
C SER A 495 -21.64 -9.24 8.76
N GLY A 496 -21.44 -8.01 9.22
CA GLY A 496 -20.30 -7.65 10.07
C GLY A 496 -18.95 -7.74 9.33
N LYS A 497 -18.96 -7.87 8.00
CA LYS A 497 -17.76 -8.04 7.17
C LYS A 497 -17.70 -6.89 6.18
N ILE A 498 -17.12 -5.81 6.58
CA ILE A 498 -17.17 -4.54 5.85
C ILE A 498 -15.91 -4.36 5.04
N GLY A 499 -16.05 -3.87 3.81
CA GLY A 499 -14.93 -3.46 2.98
C GLY A 499 -14.19 -2.24 3.54
N VAL A 500 -12.89 -2.39 3.77
CA VAL A 500 -12.00 -1.32 4.24
C VAL A 500 -10.78 -1.25 3.35
N SER A 501 -10.38 -0.05 2.96
CA SER A 501 -9.12 0.20 2.27
C SER A 501 -8.47 1.48 2.79
N ALA A 502 -7.28 1.79 2.27
CA ALA A 502 -6.47 2.91 2.70
C ALA A 502 -5.92 3.66 1.49
N TYR A 503 -5.88 4.98 1.58
CA TYR A 503 -5.24 5.84 0.58
C TYR A 503 -4.96 7.24 1.14
N ASP A 504 -3.82 7.82 0.82
CA ASP A 504 -3.46 9.21 1.20
C ASP A 504 -4.08 10.20 0.20
N PHE A 505 -5.34 10.61 0.44
CA PHE A 505 -6.03 11.60 -0.39
C PHE A 505 -5.53 13.03 -0.20
N THR A 506 -4.93 13.32 0.94
CA THR A 506 -4.47 14.67 1.27
C THR A 506 -3.05 14.94 0.80
N GLY A 507 -2.30 13.91 0.44
CA GLY A 507 -0.90 13.99 0.04
C GLY A 507 0.02 14.37 1.21
N ASP A 508 -0.43 14.14 2.43
CA ASP A 508 0.31 14.51 3.63
C ASP A 508 1.17 13.37 4.20
N GLY A 509 1.08 12.17 3.61
CA GLY A 509 1.78 10.95 3.98
C GLY A 509 1.13 10.22 5.15
N ILE A 510 -0.14 10.52 5.44
CA ILE A 510 -1.00 9.80 6.39
C ILE A 510 -2.18 9.28 5.58
N ASP A 511 -2.39 7.97 5.63
CA ASP A 511 -3.48 7.39 4.87
C ASP A 511 -4.83 7.68 5.53
N GLU A 512 -5.84 7.98 4.73
CA GLU A 512 -7.23 7.97 5.12
C GLU A 512 -7.78 6.54 5.07
N VAL A 513 -8.76 6.27 5.93
CA VAL A 513 -9.50 5.02 5.96
C VAL A 513 -10.76 5.15 5.11
N LEU A 514 -10.90 4.29 4.10
CA LEU A 514 -12.12 4.15 3.33
C LEU A 514 -12.94 3.00 3.89
N VAL A 515 -14.17 3.27 4.25
CA VAL A 515 -15.09 2.28 4.84
C VAL A 515 -16.42 2.32 4.12
N GLN A 516 -16.83 1.18 3.56
CA GLN A 516 -18.14 1.02 2.94
C GLN A 516 -19.06 0.22 3.87
N ASP A 517 -19.97 0.92 4.55
CA ASP A 517 -21.03 0.29 5.32
C ASP A 517 -22.31 0.07 4.46
N ARG A 518 -23.37 -0.40 5.10
CA ARG A 518 -24.65 -0.74 4.46
C ARG A 518 -25.29 0.44 3.68
N LEU A 519 -25.07 1.69 4.13
CA LEU A 519 -25.77 2.88 3.64
C LEU A 519 -24.86 3.87 2.90
N ARG A 520 -23.55 3.76 3.09
CA ARG A 520 -22.61 4.79 2.63
C ARG A 520 -21.18 4.29 2.59
N MET A 521 -20.37 4.91 1.74
CA MET A 521 -18.93 4.91 1.84
C MET A 521 -18.49 6.19 2.57
N ARG A 522 -17.53 6.06 3.47
CA ARG A 522 -16.94 7.16 4.23
C ARG A 522 -15.43 7.19 4.04
N ILE A 523 -14.89 8.39 3.94
CA ILE A 523 -13.46 8.65 4.03
C ILE A 523 -13.21 9.21 5.42
N LEU A 524 -12.41 8.52 6.23
CA LEU A 524 -12.11 8.89 7.61
C LEU A 524 -10.63 9.30 7.70
N ASP A 525 -10.37 10.38 8.42
CA ASP A 525 -9.02 10.77 8.82
C ASP A 525 -8.37 9.62 9.61
N GLY A 526 -7.25 9.10 9.12
CA GLY A 526 -6.59 7.92 9.71
C GLY A 526 -6.23 8.11 11.17
N LYS A 527 -5.81 9.31 11.54
CA LYS A 527 -5.31 9.64 12.87
C LYS A 527 -6.39 9.80 13.92
N THR A 528 -7.56 10.31 13.53
CA THR A 528 -8.62 10.71 14.46
C THR A 528 -9.95 10.00 14.26
N GLY A 529 -10.14 9.31 13.15
CA GLY A 529 -11.42 8.73 12.75
C GLY A 529 -12.48 9.75 12.33
N ARG A 530 -12.12 11.03 12.21
CA ARG A 530 -13.05 12.08 11.77
C ARG A 530 -13.49 11.85 10.33
N VAL A 531 -14.80 11.99 10.08
CA VAL A 531 -15.33 11.88 8.72
C VAL A 531 -14.88 13.07 7.89
N MET A 532 -14.22 12.81 6.76
CA MET A 532 -13.73 13.79 5.79
C MET A 532 -14.54 13.80 4.49
N GLY A 533 -15.18 12.68 4.13
CA GLY A 533 -16.04 12.57 2.97
C GLY A 533 -17.11 11.49 3.16
N ILE A 534 -18.26 11.65 2.51
CA ILE A 534 -19.37 10.68 2.50
C ILE A 534 -19.92 10.57 1.09
N ILE A 535 -20.08 9.34 0.62
CA ILE A 535 -20.81 9.04 -0.62
C ILE A 535 -21.95 8.09 -0.25
N ALA A 536 -23.17 8.41 -0.66
CA ALA A 536 -24.31 7.51 -0.47
C ALA A 536 -24.08 6.21 -1.25
N ASN A 537 -24.30 5.08 -0.62
CA ASN A 537 -24.13 3.76 -1.21
C ASN A 537 -25.20 2.79 -0.69
N SER A 538 -25.30 1.63 -1.31
CA SER A 538 -26.13 0.53 -0.87
C SER A 538 -25.33 -0.76 -0.93
N SER A 539 -25.29 -1.51 0.16
CA SER A 539 -24.50 -2.74 0.25
C SER A 539 -25.14 -3.76 1.18
N GLY A 540 -25.13 -5.03 0.78
CA GLY A 540 -25.39 -6.16 1.66
C GLY A 540 -24.18 -6.55 2.50
N THR A 541 -23.06 -5.90 2.32
CA THR A 541 -21.77 -6.01 2.99
C THR A 541 -21.17 -7.41 3.00
N LEU A 542 -20.08 -7.62 2.26
CA LEU A 542 -19.28 -8.84 2.30
C LEU A 542 -17.81 -8.54 1.95
N TRP A 543 -17.48 -8.44 0.65
CA TRP A 543 -16.12 -8.19 0.15
C TRP A 543 -16.08 -6.94 -0.73
N GLU A 544 -17.00 -5.99 -0.53
CA GLU A 544 -17.07 -4.73 -1.29
C GLU A 544 -16.03 -3.73 -0.78
N TYR A 545 -14.76 -3.93 -1.11
CA TYR A 545 -13.72 -2.95 -0.79
C TYR A 545 -13.79 -1.78 -1.75
N PRO A 546 -13.80 -0.53 -1.27
CA PRO A 546 -13.52 0.60 -2.13
C PRO A 546 -12.13 0.46 -2.74
N VAL A 547 -12.02 0.57 -4.05
CA VAL A 547 -10.73 0.47 -4.76
C VAL A 547 -10.31 1.87 -5.17
N VAL A 548 -9.05 2.21 -4.95
CA VAL A 548 -8.44 3.45 -5.43
C VAL A 548 -7.38 3.10 -6.46
N ALA A 549 -7.50 3.64 -7.65
CA ALA A 549 -6.58 3.38 -8.75
C ALA A 549 -6.42 4.60 -9.66
N ASP A 550 -5.26 4.77 -10.24
CA ASP A 550 -5.05 5.69 -11.36
C ASP A 550 -5.47 4.98 -12.65
N LEU A 551 -6.71 5.23 -13.10
CA LEU A 551 -7.25 4.57 -14.29
C LEU A 551 -6.61 5.10 -15.59
N GLU A 552 -6.15 6.34 -15.61
CA GLU A 552 -5.72 7.04 -16.82
C GLU A 552 -4.18 7.16 -16.94
N GLY A 553 -3.43 6.65 -15.96
CA GLY A 553 -1.97 6.79 -15.91
C GLY A 553 -1.49 8.24 -15.75
N ASN A 554 -2.35 9.12 -15.23
CA ASN A 554 -2.10 10.57 -15.13
C ASN A 554 -1.76 11.04 -13.70
N ASN A 555 -1.56 10.11 -12.76
CA ASN A 555 -1.34 10.32 -11.33
C ASN A 555 -2.56 10.91 -10.59
N ASN A 556 -3.76 10.81 -11.16
CA ASN A 556 -5.00 11.16 -10.46
C ASN A 556 -5.74 9.90 -10.02
N ALA A 557 -6.00 9.81 -8.73
CA ALA A 557 -6.70 8.67 -8.18
C ALA A 557 -8.19 8.70 -8.52
N SER A 558 -8.70 7.58 -9.06
CA SER A 558 -10.13 7.30 -9.17
C SER A 558 -10.56 6.39 -8.01
N LEU A 559 -11.70 6.70 -7.40
CA LEU A 559 -12.33 5.86 -6.39
C LEU A 559 -13.42 5.03 -7.05
N ILE A 560 -13.24 3.71 -7.02
CA ILE A 560 -14.16 2.75 -7.63
C ILE A 560 -14.96 2.08 -6.50
N MET A 561 -16.26 2.17 -6.58
CA MET A 561 -17.21 1.61 -5.63
C MET A 561 -18.19 0.70 -6.33
N VAL A 562 -18.65 -0.30 -5.59
CA VAL A 562 -19.70 -1.21 -6.05
C VAL A 562 -20.91 -1.14 -5.10
N ALA A 563 -22.07 -1.45 -5.63
CA ALA A 563 -23.31 -1.39 -4.89
C ALA A 563 -24.26 -2.54 -5.24
N ASN A 564 -25.10 -2.90 -4.29
CA ASN A 564 -26.20 -3.83 -4.45
C ASN A 564 -27.41 -3.39 -3.62
N ASP A 565 -28.60 -3.85 -3.97
CA ASP A 565 -29.85 -3.56 -3.29
C ASP A 565 -30.28 -4.71 -2.35
N TYR A 566 -29.35 -5.56 -1.94
CA TYR A 566 -29.61 -6.69 -1.05
C TYR A 566 -30.28 -6.24 0.26
N ASP A 567 -29.88 -5.08 0.79
CA ASP A 567 -30.57 -4.43 1.89
C ASP A 567 -31.59 -3.40 1.34
N ARG A 568 -32.83 -3.80 1.32
CA ARG A 568 -33.95 -2.99 0.78
C ARG A 568 -34.27 -1.70 1.56
N GLU A 569 -33.64 -1.45 2.69
CA GLU A 569 -33.83 -0.20 3.47
C GLU A 569 -33.11 0.99 2.83
N SER A 570 -32.06 0.75 2.05
CA SER A 570 -31.35 1.78 1.30
C SER A 570 -31.65 1.64 -0.19
N GLN A 571 -32.56 2.43 -0.71
CA GLN A 571 -32.85 2.47 -2.15
C GLN A 571 -31.88 3.41 -2.89
N VAL A 572 -30.59 3.19 -2.72
CA VAL A 572 -29.58 3.84 -3.53
C VAL A 572 -29.13 2.83 -4.57
N ASN A 573 -28.66 3.21 -5.66
CA ASN A 573 -28.28 2.49 -6.85
C ASN A 573 -27.54 1.15 -6.63
N HIS A 574 -27.52 0.31 -7.63
CA HIS A 574 -26.73 -0.91 -7.75
C HIS A 574 -25.77 -0.79 -8.94
N GLY A 575 -24.70 -1.60 -8.97
CA GLY A 575 -23.72 -1.61 -10.04
C GLY A 575 -22.34 -1.10 -9.64
N VAL A 576 -21.69 -0.40 -10.55
CA VAL A 576 -20.32 0.15 -10.40
C VAL A 576 -20.35 1.66 -10.52
N PHE A 577 -19.62 2.35 -9.67
CA PHE A 577 -19.54 3.81 -9.63
C PHE A 577 -18.07 4.22 -9.55
N VAL A 578 -17.65 5.09 -10.44
CA VAL A 578 -16.30 5.66 -10.44
C VAL A 578 -16.39 7.15 -10.15
N TYR A 579 -15.65 7.56 -9.14
CA TYR A 579 -15.54 8.94 -8.69
C TYR A 579 -14.12 9.45 -8.89
N GLU A 580 -13.99 10.72 -9.17
CA GLU A 580 -12.73 11.45 -9.21
C GLU A 580 -12.73 12.57 -8.16
N SER A 581 -11.58 13.15 -7.86
CA SER A 581 -11.52 14.36 -7.03
C SER A 581 -12.31 15.48 -7.67
N ALA A 582 -13.13 16.19 -6.89
CA ALA A 582 -13.78 17.42 -7.37
C ALA A 582 -12.79 18.60 -7.47
N ASP A 583 -11.62 18.47 -6.85
CA ASP A 583 -10.50 19.42 -6.96
C ASP A 583 -9.49 18.89 -7.99
N PRO A 584 -9.41 19.51 -9.19
CA PRO A 584 -8.53 19.05 -10.26
C PRO A 584 -7.02 19.24 -9.96
N SER A 585 -6.68 19.83 -8.81
CA SER A 585 -5.29 19.97 -8.35
C SER A 585 -4.83 18.85 -7.39
N LYS A 586 -5.72 17.89 -7.11
CA LYS A 586 -5.50 16.78 -6.18
C LYS A 586 -5.85 15.46 -6.81
#